data_78effe2c05ab9688445b8940d351bd77
#
_entry.id   78effe2c05ab9688445b8940d351bd77
#
_cell.length_a   1.000
_cell.length_b   1.000
_cell.length_c   1.000
_cell.angle_alpha   90.00
_cell.angle_beta   90.00
_cell.angle_gamma   90.00
#
_symmetry.space_group_name_H-M   'P 1'
#
loop_
_entity.id
_entity.type
_entity.pdbx_description
1 polymer ?
#
loop_
_entity_poly.entity_id
_entity_poly.type
_entity_poly.pdbx_seq_one_letter_code
_entity_poly.pdbx_strand_id
1 'polypeptide(L)'
;MSSLPMRLLILEDQVILRKLISRQTGFFSRHATQIDEFSDPAEALRSAAETSYDLIITDIGMPGMNGIDFIKNLTAIGCRASLLIISGYDERTLHTIADMARHQGIESVHFLCKPYSIDQFLHRLNAVFADLEQRALAYPLDLQKVWQDCISQPLQLEFKPVLSRDMQQLRGMQLAAIRLPDGLLPLDAARYRQLAANPPLPVLILEVVLEQLAQLLASLPREQRQHCLFSLYLDGACLANDNLFDRYNSVLRQYGIQPGQIGFLLADGLQQQTAAVCFENIAKLKYFGFALLADQLGEGGLTVGNLLRLPLDGATVSAPALRQLRAQGVDMPALLQCCGLSLSQLSITRLDMEADLELLAGLEGCSVSGEQIALQLGSGELSSYLQQQTAGELTH
;
A
#
# COMPACT_ATOMS: atom_id res chain seq x y z
N MET A 1 -18.40 5.04 1.67
CA MET A 1 -18.17 6.03 0.58
C MET A 1 -16.67 6.06 0.33
N SER A 2 -16.27 5.97 -0.92
CA SER A 2 -14.87 5.92 -1.32
C SER A 2 -14.10 7.11 -0.76
N SER A 3 -12.86 6.85 -0.29
CA SER A 3 -11.84 7.90 -0.24
C SER A 3 -11.99 8.73 -1.51
N LEU A 4 -11.82 10.03 -1.43
CA LEU A 4 -11.78 10.86 -2.61
C LEU A 4 -10.77 10.22 -3.58
N PRO A 5 -11.20 9.85 -4.78
CA PRO A 5 -10.29 9.25 -5.74
C PRO A 5 -9.15 10.23 -5.99
N MET A 6 -7.92 9.73 -6.21
CA MET A 6 -6.85 10.59 -6.72
C MET A 6 -7.37 11.31 -7.96
N ARG A 7 -7.24 12.62 -7.98
CA ARG A 7 -7.65 13.43 -9.13
C ARG A 7 -6.47 13.68 -10.04
N LEU A 8 -6.60 13.21 -11.26
CA LEU A 8 -5.61 13.38 -12.30
C LEU A 8 -6.15 14.29 -13.40
N LEU A 9 -5.32 15.19 -13.86
CA LEU A 9 -5.58 15.99 -15.05
C LEU A 9 -4.67 15.50 -16.17
N ILE A 10 -5.26 15.23 -17.35
CA ILE A 10 -4.52 14.89 -18.57
C ILE A 10 -4.76 15.99 -19.59
N LEU A 11 -3.68 16.65 -19.99
CA LEU A 11 -3.68 17.69 -21.02
C LEU A 11 -2.86 17.23 -22.24
N GLU A 12 -3.54 16.90 -23.30
CA GLU A 12 -2.98 16.44 -24.58
C GLU A 12 -3.95 16.85 -25.70
N ASP A 13 -3.46 17.54 -26.73
CA ASP A 13 -4.29 18.02 -27.84
C ASP A 13 -4.77 16.89 -28.77
N GLN A 14 -3.95 15.84 -28.94
CA GLN A 14 -4.28 14.70 -29.78
C GLN A 14 -5.21 13.73 -29.07
N VAL A 15 -6.44 13.62 -29.58
CA VAL A 15 -7.51 12.78 -28.98
C VAL A 15 -7.07 11.34 -28.73
N ILE A 16 -6.36 10.74 -29.70
CA ILE A 16 -5.93 9.33 -29.60
C ILE A 16 -4.92 9.15 -28.47
N LEU A 17 -3.91 10.02 -28.39
CA LEU A 17 -2.89 9.97 -27.34
C LEU A 17 -3.50 10.26 -25.97
N ARG A 18 -4.39 11.25 -25.87
CA ARG A 18 -5.09 11.54 -24.61
C ARG A 18 -5.87 10.33 -24.08
N LYS A 19 -6.64 9.67 -24.96
CA LYS A 19 -7.39 8.47 -24.60
C LYS A 19 -6.48 7.29 -24.25
N LEU A 20 -5.34 7.16 -24.92
CA LEU A 20 -4.36 6.12 -24.63
C LEU A 20 -3.74 6.34 -23.22
N ILE A 21 -3.28 7.56 -22.93
CA ILE A 21 -2.72 7.93 -21.62
C ILE A 21 -3.77 7.71 -20.52
N SER A 22 -4.99 8.18 -20.73
CA SER A 22 -6.11 8.03 -19.80
C SER A 22 -6.39 6.55 -19.50
N ARG A 23 -6.44 5.72 -20.53
CA ARG A 23 -6.67 4.28 -20.38
C ARG A 23 -5.51 3.58 -19.65
N GLN A 24 -4.27 3.87 -20.03
CA GLN A 24 -3.08 3.30 -19.37
C GLN A 24 -3.01 3.70 -17.89
N THR A 25 -3.29 4.97 -17.59
CA THR A 25 -3.33 5.48 -16.21
C THR A 25 -4.45 4.84 -15.41
N GLY A 26 -5.63 4.68 -15.99
CA GLY A 26 -6.79 4.06 -15.33
C GLY A 26 -6.58 2.58 -14.99
N PHE A 27 -5.89 1.83 -15.84
CA PHE A 27 -5.55 0.43 -15.56
C PHE A 27 -4.49 0.27 -14.48
N PHE A 28 -3.62 1.26 -14.35
CA PHE A 28 -2.47 1.19 -13.45
C PHE A 28 -2.72 1.80 -12.07
N SER A 29 -3.78 2.58 -11.94
CA SER A 29 -4.03 3.31 -10.71
C SER A 29 -4.48 2.35 -9.60
N ARG A 30 -3.67 2.27 -8.56
CA ARG A 30 -3.95 1.53 -7.31
C ARG A 30 -5.14 2.10 -6.53
N HIS A 31 -5.61 3.27 -6.92
CA HIS A 31 -6.67 4.01 -6.25
C HIS A 31 -7.78 4.27 -7.25
N ALA A 32 -9.03 4.31 -6.78
CA ALA A 32 -10.09 4.88 -7.59
C ALA A 32 -9.62 6.26 -8.08
N THR A 33 -9.35 6.40 -9.38
CA THR A 33 -8.86 7.64 -9.95
C THR A 33 -9.99 8.34 -10.70
N GLN A 34 -10.16 9.61 -10.40
CA GLN A 34 -10.94 10.49 -11.25
C GLN A 34 -9.98 11.15 -12.23
N ILE A 35 -10.18 10.92 -13.53
CA ILE A 35 -9.35 11.47 -14.59
C ILE A 35 -10.15 12.51 -15.34
N ASP A 36 -9.70 13.75 -15.28
CA ASP A 36 -10.25 14.86 -16.06
C ASP A 36 -9.36 15.09 -17.29
N GLU A 37 -9.94 15.02 -18.48
CA GLU A 37 -9.22 15.09 -19.74
C GLU A 37 -9.46 16.44 -20.43
N PHE A 38 -8.39 17.11 -20.85
CA PHE A 38 -8.44 18.39 -21.53
C PHE A 38 -7.61 18.36 -22.82
N SER A 39 -8.11 19.07 -23.83
CA SER A 39 -7.37 19.36 -25.07
C SER A 39 -6.96 20.82 -25.19
N ASP A 40 -7.55 21.69 -24.37
CA ASP A 40 -7.27 23.12 -24.33
C ASP A 40 -6.58 23.48 -23.02
N PRO A 41 -5.34 24.03 -23.06
CA PRO A 41 -4.61 24.45 -21.87
C PRO A 41 -5.35 25.51 -21.02
N ALA A 42 -6.15 26.39 -21.64
CA ALA A 42 -6.89 27.39 -20.88
C ALA A 42 -8.04 26.78 -20.07
N GLU A 43 -8.70 25.75 -20.59
CA GLU A 43 -9.71 24.98 -19.84
C GLU A 43 -9.08 24.19 -18.71
N ALA A 44 -7.93 23.54 -18.97
CA ALA A 44 -7.17 22.80 -17.95
C ALA A 44 -6.73 23.72 -16.80
N LEU A 45 -6.26 24.94 -17.10
CA LEU A 45 -5.89 25.93 -16.08
C LEU A 45 -7.07 26.40 -15.25
N ARG A 46 -8.21 26.64 -15.87
CA ARG A 46 -9.45 26.99 -15.13
C ARG A 46 -9.85 25.88 -14.17
N SER A 47 -9.83 24.65 -14.67
CA SER A 47 -10.13 23.49 -13.83
C SER A 47 -9.12 23.34 -12.69
N ALA A 48 -7.81 23.52 -12.94
CA ALA A 48 -6.77 23.45 -11.92
C ALA A 48 -6.84 24.60 -10.87
N ALA A 49 -7.46 25.74 -11.22
CA ALA A 49 -7.71 26.83 -10.27
C ALA A 49 -8.90 26.52 -9.34
N GLU A 50 -9.89 25.77 -9.80
CA GLU A 50 -11.12 25.47 -9.06
C GLU A 50 -11.05 24.12 -8.35
N THR A 51 -10.17 23.22 -8.82
CA THR A 51 -10.07 21.83 -8.39
C THR A 51 -8.63 21.47 -8.04
N SER A 52 -8.42 20.86 -6.89
CA SER A 52 -7.11 20.31 -6.53
C SER A 52 -6.87 18.99 -7.27
N TYR A 53 -5.76 18.90 -7.97
CA TYR A 53 -5.27 17.68 -8.61
C TYR A 53 -4.05 17.15 -7.87
N ASP A 54 -3.90 15.83 -7.84
CA ASP A 54 -2.73 15.15 -7.28
C ASP A 54 -1.62 15.00 -8.31
N LEU A 55 -1.98 14.74 -9.56
CA LEU A 55 -1.09 14.58 -10.69
C LEU A 55 -1.63 15.29 -11.94
N ILE A 56 -0.77 16.01 -12.64
CA ILE A 56 -1.04 16.57 -13.95
C ILE A 56 -0.11 15.91 -14.96
N ILE A 57 -0.67 15.28 -16.00
CA ILE A 57 0.06 14.72 -17.13
C ILE A 57 -0.13 15.69 -18.31
N THR A 58 0.96 16.22 -18.85
CA THR A 58 0.88 17.21 -19.93
C THR A 58 1.89 17.00 -21.06
N ASP A 59 1.50 17.25 -22.29
CA ASP A 59 2.45 17.48 -23.37
C ASP A 59 2.98 18.93 -23.35
N ILE A 60 4.14 19.13 -23.93
CA ILE A 60 4.75 20.46 -24.15
C ILE A 60 4.39 21.01 -25.54
N GLY A 61 4.30 20.12 -26.54
CA GLY A 61 4.15 20.47 -27.96
C GLY A 61 2.72 20.71 -28.40
N MET A 62 1.96 21.56 -27.70
CA MET A 62 0.57 21.84 -28.02
C MET A 62 0.40 23.16 -28.82
N PRO A 63 -0.62 23.26 -29.71
CA PRO A 63 -0.92 24.49 -30.40
C PRO A 63 -1.53 25.55 -29.46
N GLY A 64 -1.24 26.81 -29.73
CA GLY A 64 -1.72 27.93 -28.90
C GLY A 64 -0.82 28.18 -27.69
N MET A 65 -1.28 27.84 -26.49
CA MET A 65 -0.47 27.91 -25.29
C MET A 65 0.44 26.67 -25.22
N ASN A 66 1.76 26.89 -25.29
CA ASN A 66 2.69 25.78 -25.14
C ASN A 66 2.77 25.28 -23.70
N GLY A 67 3.26 24.04 -23.51
CA GLY A 67 3.31 23.42 -22.19
C GLY A 67 4.19 24.16 -21.18
N ILE A 68 5.19 24.93 -21.63
CA ILE A 68 6.05 25.75 -20.74
C ILE A 68 5.23 26.89 -20.13
N ASP A 69 4.43 27.59 -20.95
CA ASP A 69 3.55 28.64 -20.45
C ASP A 69 2.42 28.07 -19.58
N PHE A 70 1.93 26.89 -19.92
CA PHE A 70 0.97 26.16 -19.07
C PHE A 70 1.56 25.88 -17.68
N ILE A 71 2.79 25.36 -17.59
CA ILE A 71 3.48 25.08 -16.32
C ILE A 71 3.67 26.38 -15.52
N LYS A 72 4.07 27.49 -16.16
CA LYS A 72 4.19 28.79 -15.47
C LYS A 72 2.87 29.27 -14.88
N ASN A 73 1.77 29.11 -15.64
CA ASN A 73 0.47 29.50 -15.16
C ASN A 73 -0.05 28.59 -14.02
N LEU A 74 0.26 27.28 -14.07
CA LEU A 74 -0.03 26.36 -12.94
C LEU A 74 0.63 26.85 -11.64
N THR A 75 1.89 27.26 -11.70
CA THR A 75 2.59 27.78 -10.51
C THR A 75 2.00 29.12 -10.05
N ALA A 76 1.60 29.98 -10.97
CA ALA A 76 0.99 31.27 -10.67
C ALA A 76 -0.36 31.14 -9.93
N ILE A 77 -1.13 30.09 -10.20
CA ILE A 77 -2.38 29.79 -9.47
C ILE A 77 -2.14 28.98 -8.19
N GLY A 78 -0.90 28.70 -7.82
CA GLY A 78 -0.56 27.97 -6.60
C GLY A 78 -0.83 26.46 -6.67
N CYS A 79 -0.89 25.87 -7.87
CA CYS A 79 -1.09 24.44 -8.05
C CYS A 79 0.07 23.63 -7.45
N ARG A 80 -0.24 22.63 -6.64
CA ARG A 80 0.75 21.77 -5.95
C ARG A 80 0.80 20.34 -6.50
N ALA A 81 0.08 20.07 -7.59
CA ALA A 81 0.07 18.77 -8.22
C ALA A 81 1.48 18.33 -8.62
N SER A 82 1.74 17.03 -8.55
CA SER A 82 2.91 16.45 -9.23
C SER A 82 2.76 16.59 -10.74
N LEU A 83 3.86 16.73 -11.47
CA LEU A 83 3.84 16.93 -12.90
C LEU A 83 4.54 15.77 -13.61
N LEU A 84 3.88 15.17 -14.59
CA LEU A 84 4.45 14.22 -15.54
C LEU A 84 4.40 14.84 -16.95
N ILE A 85 5.56 15.22 -17.47
CA ILE A 85 5.69 15.79 -18.80
C ILE A 85 5.92 14.67 -19.82
N ILE A 86 5.10 14.58 -20.85
CA ILE A 86 5.24 13.57 -21.90
C ILE A 86 5.40 14.32 -23.24
N SER A 87 6.57 14.30 -23.83
CA SER A 87 6.82 15.12 -25.03
C SER A 87 7.82 14.50 -26.00
N GLY A 88 7.76 14.96 -27.26
CA GLY A 88 8.70 14.58 -28.33
C GLY A 88 10.05 15.31 -28.29
N TYR A 89 10.28 16.20 -27.32
CA TYR A 89 11.59 16.83 -27.15
C TYR A 89 12.62 15.85 -26.63
N ASP A 90 13.88 16.14 -26.92
CA ASP A 90 15.00 15.35 -26.39
C ASP A 90 15.12 15.43 -24.87
N GLU A 91 15.76 14.45 -24.27
CA GLU A 91 15.89 14.28 -22.83
C GLU A 91 16.55 15.50 -22.14
N ARG A 92 17.52 16.15 -22.77
CA ARG A 92 18.20 17.34 -22.21
C ARG A 92 17.26 18.52 -22.11
N THR A 93 16.46 18.71 -23.16
CA THR A 93 15.43 19.76 -23.18
C THR A 93 14.38 19.51 -22.11
N LEU A 94 13.92 18.27 -21.95
CA LEU A 94 12.94 17.91 -20.92
C LEU A 94 13.50 18.06 -19.50
N HIS A 95 14.79 17.75 -19.29
CA HIS A 95 15.49 18.04 -18.03
C HIS A 95 15.46 19.54 -17.70
N THR A 96 15.77 20.38 -18.67
CA THR A 96 15.77 21.84 -18.47
C THR A 96 14.35 22.36 -18.13
N ILE A 97 13.32 21.84 -18.78
CA ILE A 97 11.94 22.20 -18.50
C ILE A 97 11.52 21.71 -17.09
N ALA A 98 11.91 20.49 -16.72
CA ALA A 98 11.64 19.95 -15.38
C ALA A 98 12.33 20.78 -14.28
N ASP A 99 13.57 21.18 -14.49
CA ASP A 99 14.32 22.04 -13.55
C ASP A 99 13.68 23.42 -13.44
N MET A 100 13.25 24.00 -14.57
CA MET A 100 12.47 25.25 -14.56
C MET A 100 11.19 25.11 -13.71
N ALA A 101 10.43 24.04 -13.90
CA ALA A 101 9.21 23.80 -13.15
C ALA A 101 9.47 23.63 -11.64
N ARG A 102 10.55 22.95 -11.27
CA ARG A 102 10.98 22.81 -9.86
C ARG A 102 11.38 24.17 -9.26
N HIS A 103 12.14 24.96 -9.98
CA HIS A 103 12.53 26.32 -9.55
C HIS A 103 11.31 27.26 -9.38
N GLN A 104 10.22 26.98 -10.07
CA GLN A 104 8.97 27.73 -9.94
C GLN A 104 8.04 27.20 -8.84
N GLY A 105 8.45 26.15 -8.09
CA GLY A 105 7.74 25.67 -6.93
C GLY A 105 6.93 24.38 -7.12
N ILE A 106 7.02 23.72 -8.28
CA ILE A 106 6.47 22.35 -8.44
C ILE A 106 7.48 21.37 -7.84
N GLU A 107 7.12 20.77 -6.73
CA GLU A 107 8.06 19.94 -5.94
C GLU A 107 8.41 18.62 -6.62
N SER A 108 7.46 17.96 -7.31
CA SER A 108 7.67 16.69 -8.02
C SER A 108 7.41 16.85 -9.51
N VAL A 109 8.46 16.72 -10.29
CA VAL A 109 8.41 16.83 -11.76
C VAL A 109 9.15 15.65 -12.37
N HIS A 110 8.40 14.87 -13.14
CA HIS A 110 8.88 13.75 -13.93
C HIS A 110 8.68 14.03 -15.41
N PHE A 111 9.41 13.34 -16.27
CA PHE A 111 9.20 13.44 -17.71
C PHE A 111 9.42 12.11 -18.42
N LEU A 112 8.84 11.98 -19.60
CA LEU A 112 8.92 10.83 -20.48
C LEU A 112 9.03 11.30 -21.94
N CYS A 113 10.04 10.81 -22.66
CA CYS A 113 10.24 11.16 -24.08
C CYS A 113 9.35 10.32 -24.98
N LYS A 114 8.67 10.92 -25.95
CA LYS A 114 7.99 10.23 -27.04
C LYS A 114 9.03 9.86 -28.14
N PRO A 115 8.98 8.64 -28.74
CA PRO A 115 8.08 7.54 -28.45
C PRO A 115 8.51 6.75 -27.22
N TYR A 116 7.56 6.22 -26.46
CA TYR A 116 7.80 5.41 -25.28
C TYR A 116 7.01 4.09 -25.33
N SER A 117 7.50 3.06 -24.64
CA SER A 117 6.76 1.81 -24.44
C SER A 117 5.78 1.93 -23.26
N ILE A 118 4.82 1.01 -23.20
CA ILE A 118 3.91 0.89 -22.06
C ILE A 118 4.71 0.73 -20.76
N ASP A 119 5.72 -0.14 -20.75
CA ASP A 119 6.56 -0.39 -19.57
C ASP A 119 7.30 0.86 -19.10
N GLN A 120 7.83 1.67 -20.01
CA GLN A 120 8.46 2.95 -19.66
C GLN A 120 7.46 3.93 -19.05
N PHE A 121 6.23 3.99 -19.58
CA PHE A 121 5.16 4.82 -19.03
C PHE A 121 4.79 4.36 -17.62
N LEU A 122 4.53 3.08 -17.44
CA LEU A 122 4.17 2.49 -16.15
C LEU A 122 5.29 2.65 -15.11
N HIS A 123 6.55 2.44 -15.51
CA HIS A 123 7.70 2.69 -14.63
C HIS A 123 7.78 4.15 -14.18
N ARG A 124 7.54 5.09 -15.09
CA ARG A 124 7.57 6.52 -14.75
C ARG A 124 6.39 6.92 -13.88
N LEU A 125 5.21 6.38 -14.16
CA LEU A 125 4.00 6.60 -13.36
C LEU A 125 4.16 6.07 -11.92
N ASN A 126 4.78 4.89 -11.76
CA ASN A 126 5.15 4.34 -10.46
C ASN A 126 6.08 5.27 -9.67
N ALA A 127 7.08 5.86 -10.33
CA ALA A 127 7.98 6.81 -9.68
C ALA A 127 7.22 8.05 -9.20
N VAL A 128 6.27 8.56 -10.00
CA VAL A 128 5.41 9.69 -9.59
C VAL A 128 4.55 9.33 -8.37
N PHE A 129 3.94 8.15 -8.37
CA PHE A 129 3.12 7.72 -7.22
C PHE A 129 3.98 7.49 -5.97
N ALA A 130 5.17 6.92 -6.10
CA ALA A 130 6.10 6.77 -4.98
C ALA A 130 6.49 8.13 -4.38
N ASP A 131 6.75 9.14 -5.21
CA ASP A 131 7.00 10.51 -4.76
C ASP A 131 5.79 11.11 -4.05
N LEU A 132 4.57 10.91 -4.59
CA LEU A 132 3.34 11.37 -3.95
C LEU A 132 3.14 10.72 -2.57
N GLU A 133 3.39 9.42 -2.46
CA GLU A 133 3.34 8.69 -1.19
C GLU A 133 4.39 9.21 -0.20
N GLN A 134 5.64 9.42 -0.64
CA GLN A 134 6.70 9.98 0.20
C GLN A 134 6.36 11.38 0.69
N ARG A 135 5.82 12.23 -0.17
CA ARG A 135 5.40 13.60 0.18
C ARG A 135 4.24 13.58 1.17
N ALA A 136 3.29 12.69 0.96
CA ALA A 136 2.20 12.48 1.91
C ALA A 136 2.71 12.01 3.28
N LEU A 137 3.80 11.22 3.31
CA LEU A 137 4.47 10.84 4.55
C LEU A 137 5.18 12.03 5.24
N ALA A 138 5.63 13.03 4.46
CA ALA A 138 6.25 14.25 4.99
C ALA A 138 5.24 15.22 5.64
N TYR A 139 3.96 15.15 5.27
CA TYR A 139 2.90 15.92 5.94
C TYR A 139 2.47 15.20 7.21
N PRO A 140 2.54 15.85 8.37
CA PRO A 140 2.05 15.25 9.61
C PRO A 140 0.56 14.91 9.47
N LEU A 141 0.21 13.69 9.90
CA LEU A 141 -1.19 13.29 9.99
C LEU A 141 -1.92 14.22 10.96
N ASP A 142 -3.08 14.69 10.56
CA ASP A 142 -4.00 15.35 11.50
C ASP A 142 -4.59 14.28 12.43
N LEU A 143 -3.92 14.09 13.56
CA LEU A 143 -4.27 13.04 14.53
C LEU A 143 -5.68 13.23 15.11
N GLN A 144 -6.13 14.48 15.24
CA GLN A 144 -7.48 14.78 15.73
C GLN A 144 -8.53 14.35 14.70
N LYS A 145 -8.27 14.61 13.42
CA LYS A 145 -9.14 14.17 12.34
C LYS A 145 -9.15 12.64 12.23
N VAL A 146 -8.00 11.99 12.28
CA VAL A 146 -7.92 10.51 12.29
C VAL A 146 -8.75 9.91 13.41
N TRP A 147 -8.67 10.50 14.62
CA TRP A 147 -9.47 10.07 15.75
C TRP A 147 -10.97 10.21 15.48
N GLN A 148 -11.41 11.37 14.98
CA GLN A 148 -12.81 11.64 14.67
C GLN A 148 -13.35 10.69 13.59
N ASP A 149 -12.57 10.47 12.53
CA ASP A 149 -12.94 9.57 11.43
C ASP A 149 -13.13 8.13 11.92
N CYS A 150 -12.23 7.66 12.78
CA CYS A 150 -12.31 6.29 13.33
C CYS A 150 -13.58 6.04 14.18
N ILE A 151 -14.09 7.04 14.88
CA ILE A 151 -15.26 6.89 15.75
C ILE A 151 -16.58 7.26 15.08
N SER A 152 -16.55 7.99 13.96
CA SER A 152 -17.76 8.57 13.35
C SER A 152 -18.32 7.72 12.22
N GLN A 153 -17.50 6.96 11.50
CA GLN A 153 -17.90 6.24 10.30
C GLN A 153 -17.12 4.92 10.16
N PRO A 154 -17.69 3.92 9.47
CA PRO A 154 -16.96 2.70 9.13
C PRO A 154 -15.74 3.01 8.27
N LEU A 155 -14.60 2.44 8.64
CA LEU A 155 -13.37 2.50 7.87
C LEU A 155 -13.49 1.59 6.64
N GLN A 156 -12.86 1.97 5.53
CA GLN A 156 -12.75 1.09 4.37
C GLN A 156 -11.45 0.31 4.48
N LEU A 157 -11.55 -1.01 4.57
CA LEU A 157 -10.41 -1.90 4.64
C LEU A 157 -10.03 -2.37 3.24
N GLU A 158 -8.76 -2.33 2.93
CA GLU A 158 -8.19 -2.83 1.69
C GLU A 158 -7.23 -3.96 1.98
N PHE A 159 -7.35 -5.05 1.23
CA PHE A 159 -6.60 -6.27 1.44
C PHE A 159 -5.76 -6.62 0.21
N LYS A 160 -4.56 -7.13 0.44
CA LYS A 160 -3.74 -7.77 -0.59
C LYS A 160 -3.85 -9.29 -0.44
N PRO A 161 -4.21 -10.02 -1.51
CA PRO A 161 -4.13 -11.47 -1.51
C PRO A 161 -2.68 -11.95 -1.32
N VAL A 162 -2.52 -12.99 -0.52
CA VAL A 162 -1.26 -13.71 -0.32
C VAL A 162 -1.45 -15.09 -0.92
N LEU A 163 -0.79 -15.37 -2.02
CA LEU A 163 -0.91 -16.62 -2.77
C LEU A 163 0.29 -17.54 -2.51
N SER A 164 0.15 -18.82 -2.83
CA SER A 164 1.29 -19.72 -2.97
C SER A 164 2.23 -19.21 -4.07
N ARG A 165 3.50 -19.62 -4.04
CA ARG A 165 4.52 -19.21 -5.02
C ARG A 165 4.11 -19.46 -6.47
N ASP A 166 3.40 -20.54 -6.72
CA ASP A 166 2.86 -20.93 -8.04
C ASP A 166 1.56 -20.16 -8.39
N MET A 167 1.13 -19.25 -7.52
CA MET A 167 -0.08 -18.41 -7.65
C MET A 167 -1.40 -19.21 -7.78
N GLN A 168 -1.39 -20.50 -7.43
CA GLN A 168 -2.56 -21.36 -7.59
C GLN A 168 -3.46 -21.43 -6.36
N GLN A 169 -2.93 -21.09 -5.17
CA GLN A 169 -3.66 -21.23 -3.92
C GLN A 169 -3.61 -19.95 -3.09
N LEU A 170 -4.78 -19.52 -2.64
CA LEU A 170 -4.86 -18.45 -1.65
C LEU A 170 -4.38 -18.97 -0.28
N ARG A 171 -3.40 -18.29 0.30
CA ARG A 171 -2.83 -18.58 1.64
C ARG A 171 -3.37 -17.65 2.70
N GLY A 172 -3.70 -16.42 2.33
CA GLY A 172 -4.21 -15.42 3.25
C GLY A 172 -4.53 -14.09 2.58
N MET A 173 -4.96 -13.16 3.41
CA MET A 173 -5.23 -11.78 3.07
C MET A 173 -4.47 -10.87 4.03
N GLN A 174 -3.67 -9.96 3.52
CA GLN A 174 -2.97 -8.97 4.33
C GLN A 174 -3.72 -7.64 4.25
N LEU A 175 -4.00 -7.02 5.38
CA LEU A 175 -4.47 -5.63 5.41
C LEU A 175 -3.40 -4.75 4.77
N ALA A 176 -3.73 -4.16 3.63
CA ALA A 176 -2.81 -3.33 2.86
C ALA A 176 -2.92 -1.87 3.27
N ALA A 177 -4.16 -1.40 3.46
CA ALA A 177 -4.42 -0.02 3.84
C ALA A 177 -5.79 0.12 4.53
N ILE A 178 -5.94 1.21 5.27
CA ILE A 178 -7.17 1.64 5.91
C ILE A 178 -7.51 3.02 5.33
N ARG A 179 -8.67 3.14 4.68
CA ARG A 179 -9.12 4.43 4.17
C ARG A 179 -10.00 5.12 5.19
N LEU A 180 -9.62 6.32 5.51
CA LEU A 180 -10.42 7.22 6.32
C LEU A 180 -11.47 7.92 5.44
N PRO A 181 -12.68 8.22 5.97
CA PRO A 181 -13.79 8.76 5.18
C PRO A 181 -13.46 10.01 4.37
N ASP A 182 -12.71 10.94 4.96
CA ASP A 182 -12.29 12.20 4.35
C ASP A 182 -10.77 12.27 4.12
N GLY A 183 -10.07 11.13 4.23
CA GLY A 183 -8.62 11.06 4.07
C GLY A 183 -8.21 11.10 2.60
N LEU A 184 -7.31 12.00 2.24
CA LEU A 184 -6.74 12.09 0.90
C LEU A 184 -5.92 10.84 0.54
N LEU A 185 -5.27 10.23 1.53
CA LEU A 185 -4.42 9.06 1.33
C LEU A 185 -4.73 7.98 2.37
N PRO A 186 -4.72 6.71 1.97
CA PRO A 186 -4.97 5.61 2.89
C PRO A 186 -3.86 5.48 3.95
N LEU A 187 -4.21 5.01 5.13
CA LEU A 187 -3.25 4.58 6.15
C LEU A 187 -2.71 3.21 5.75
N ASP A 188 -1.62 3.21 5.03
CA ASP A 188 -0.81 2.02 4.77
C ASP A 188 0.12 1.71 5.95
N ALA A 189 0.94 0.66 5.84
CA ALA A 189 1.89 0.28 6.88
C ALA A 189 2.86 1.40 7.28
N ALA A 190 3.29 2.24 6.34
CA ALA A 190 4.24 3.31 6.62
C ALA A 190 3.60 4.46 7.38
N ARG A 191 2.38 4.85 6.99
CA ARG A 191 1.60 5.89 7.69
C ARG A 191 1.08 5.41 9.05
N TYR A 192 0.67 4.14 9.14
CA TYR A 192 0.27 3.55 10.40
C TYR A 192 1.40 3.64 11.44
N ARG A 193 2.64 3.40 11.04
CA ARG A 193 3.83 3.55 11.91
C ARG A 193 4.02 4.98 12.45
N GLN A 194 3.60 6.01 11.71
CA GLN A 194 3.65 7.40 12.22
C GLN A 194 2.71 7.62 13.40
N LEU A 195 1.64 6.83 13.51
CA LEU A 195 0.71 6.90 14.63
C LEU A 195 1.32 6.39 15.94
N ALA A 196 2.40 5.61 15.89
CA ALA A 196 3.09 5.07 17.07
C ALA A 196 3.58 6.19 18.01
N ALA A 197 3.80 7.40 17.48
CA ALA A 197 4.11 8.59 18.30
C ALA A 197 2.93 9.05 19.17
N ASN A 198 1.70 8.57 18.91
CA ASN A 198 0.50 8.86 19.70
C ASN A 198 -0.19 7.54 20.11
N PRO A 199 0.26 6.90 21.19
CA PRO A 199 -0.13 5.53 21.58
C PRO A 199 -1.64 5.22 21.59
N PRO A 200 -2.56 6.14 21.95
CA PRO A 200 -4.00 5.85 21.92
C PRO A 200 -4.55 5.56 20.52
N LEU A 201 -3.98 6.17 19.46
CA LEU A 201 -4.52 6.03 18.11
C LEU A 201 -4.32 4.65 17.49
N PRO A 202 -3.13 4.03 17.50
CA PRO A 202 -2.95 2.66 17.00
C PRO A 202 -3.89 1.66 17.69
N VAL A 203 -4.09 1.81 19.00
CA VAL A 203 -4.99 0.95 19.78
C VAL A 203 -6.44 1.10 19.30
N LEU A 204 -6.94 2.35 19.20
CA LEU A 204 -8.28 2.63 18.70
C LEU A 204 -8.49 2.10 17.28
N ILE A 205 -7.55 2.39 16.38
CA ILE A 205 -7.67 1.97 14.97
C ILE A 205 -7.71 0.45 14.89
N LEU A 206 -6.82 -0.24 15.60
CA LEU A 206 -6.78 -1.70 15.56
C LEU A 206 -8.05 -2.34 16.12
N GLU A 207 -8.65 -1.75 17.18
CA GLU A 207 -9.93 -2.19 17.71
C GLU A 207 -11.06 -2.05 16.68
N VAL A 208 -11.16 -0.88 16.04
CA VAL A 208 -12.18 -0.62 15.01
C VAL A 208 -11.98 -1.53 13.80
N VAL A 209 -10.73 -1.70 13.34
CA VAL A 209 -10.39 -2.58 12.23
C VAL A 209 -10.73 -4.03 12.53
N LEU A 210 -10.38 -4.51 13.72
CA LEU A 210 -10.66 -5.89 14.13
C LEU A 210 -12.16 -6.15 14.21
N GLU A 211 -12.94 -5.21 14.74
CA GLU A 211 -14.39 -5.33 14.80
C GLU A 211 -15.00 -5.37 13.39
N GLN A 212 -14.61 -4.46 12.50
CA GLN A 212 -15.11 -4.44 11.13
C GLN A 212 -14.70 -5.68 10.34
N LEU A 213 -13.46 -6.15 10.53
CA LEU A 213 -13.01 -7.41 9.94
C LEU A 213 -13.82 -8.58 10.46
N ALA A 214 -14.08 -8.66 11.76
CA ALA A 214 -14.88 -9.72 12.35
C ALA A 214 -16.32 -9.72 11.82
N GLN A 215 -16.94 -8.54 11.65
CA GLN A 215 -18.26 -8.39 11.02
C GLN A 215 -18.24 -8.87 9.56
N LEU A 216 -17.23 -8.45 8.80
CA LEU A 216 -17.04 -8.85 7.40
C LEU A 216 -16.89 -10.38 7.31
N LEU A 217 -16.03 -10.97 8.11
CA LEU A 217 -15.81 -12.42 8.13
C LEU A 217 -17.07 -13.19 8.58
N ALA A 218 -17.85 -12.65 9.52
CA ALA A 218 -19.10 -13.27 9.95
C ALA A 218 -20.14 -13.31 8.83
N SER A 219 -20.10 -12.35 7.90
CA SER A 219 -21.00 -12.32 6.72
C SER A 219 -20.62 -13.34 5.65
N LEU A 220 -19.39 -13.88 5.67
CA LEU A 220 -18.92 -14.86 4.71
C LEU A 220 -19.24 -16.30 5.11
N PRO A 221 -19.53 -17.20 4.16
CA PRO A 221 -19.63 -18.62 4.43
C PRO A 221 -18.38 -19.18 5.11
N ARG A 222 -18.58 -20.07 6.09
CA ARG A 222 -17.47 -20.63 6.87
C ARG A 222 -16.40 -21.29 5.99
N GLU A 223 -16.82 -21.98 4.93
CA GLU A 223 -15.95 -22.69 3.99
C GLU A 223 -14.97 -21.75 3.27
N GLN A 224 -15.41 -20.52 2.98
CA GLN A 224 -14.59 -19.53 2.28
C GLN A 224 -13.51 -18.89 3.15
N ARG A 225 -13.76 -18.76 4.46
CA ARG A 225 -12.88 -18.04 5.38
C ARG A 225 -12.02 -18.92 6.26
N GLN A 226 -12.36 -20.20 6.46
CA GLN A 226 -11.71 -21.07 7.45
C GLN A 226 -10.23 -21.39 7.13
N HIS A 227 -9.85 -21.34 5.84
CA HIS A 227 -8.51 -21.63 5.36
C HIS A 227 -7.71 -20.37 5.00
N CYS A 228 -8.26 -19.19 5.26
CA CYS A 228 -7.64 -17.91 4.94
C CYS A 228 -7.18 -17.20 6.23
N LEU A 229 -5.90 -16.85 6.30
CA LEU A 229 -5.34 -16.05 7.38
C LEU A 229 -5.47 -14.57 7.03
N PHE A 230 -6.12 -13.79 7.90
CA PHE A 230 -6.23 -12.34 7.75
C PHE A 230 -5.19 -11.65 8.62
N SER A 231 -4.19 -11.03 8.02
CA SER A 231 -3.06 -10.41 8.72
C SER A 231 -3.27 -8.90 8.90
N LEU A 232 -3.14 -8.43 10.14
CA LEU A 232 -3.29 -7.04 10.56
C LEU A 232 -1.98 -6.51 11.15
N TYR A 233 -1.73 -5.21 11.04
CA TYR A 233 -0.60 -4.57 11.71
C TYR A 233 -0.82 -4.49 13.22
N LEU A 234 0.20 -4.87 13.99
CA LEU A 234 0.22 -4.78 15.45
C LEU A 234 1.49 -4.05 15.89
N ASP A 235 1.32 -2.90 16.46
CA ASP A 235 2.41 -2.05 16.89
C ASP A 235 2.70 -2.23 18.39
N GLY A 236 3.86 -1.72 18.84
CA GLY A 236 4.29 -1.86 20.23
C GLY A 236 3.37 -1.15 21.24
N ALA A 237 2.69 -0.05 20.83
CA ALA A 237 1.73 0.63 21.70
C ALA A 237 0.49 -0.24 21.96
N CYS A 238 0.06 -0.98 20.94
CA CYS A 238 -1.01 -1.97 21.10
C CYS A 238 -0.59 -3.09 22.05
N LEU A 239 0.63 -3.62 21.90
CA LEU A 239 1.16 -4.67 22.79
C LEU A 239 1.37 -4.21 24.23
N ALA A 240 1.57 -2.92 24.47
CA ALA A 240 1.68 -2.35 25.81
C ALA A 240 0.33 -2.13 26.52
N ASN A 241 -0.80 -2.41 25.85
CA ASN A 241 -2.13 -2.24 26.42
C ASN A 241 -2.50 -3.45 27.31
N ASP A 242 -2.78 -3.22 28.59
CA ASP A 242 -3.07 -4.27 29.56
C ASP A 242 -4.30 -5.13 29.20
N ASN A 243 -5.26 -4.56 28.50
CA ASN A 243 -6.52 -5.22 28.14
C ASN A 243 -6.58 -5.70 26.68
N LEU A 244 -5.44 -5.73 25.97
CA LEU A 244 -5.38 -6.06 24.55
C LEU A 244 -6.09 -7.37 24.21
N PHE A 245 -5.69 -8.44 24.91
CA PHE A 245 -6.22 -9.77 24.65
C PHE A 245 -7.71 -9.87 24.94
N ASP A 246 -8.17 -9.38 26.07
CA ASP A 246 -9.58 -9.47 26.48
C ASP A 246 -10.50 -8.78 25.49
N ARG A 247 -10.08 -7.61 24.98
CA ARG A 247 -10.82 -6.88 23.95
C ARG A 247 -10.88 -7.64 22.64
N TYR A 248 -9.76 -8.12 22.13
CA TYR A 248 -9.71 -8.83 20.84
C TYR A 248 -10.48 -10.15 20.89
N ASN A 249 -10.30 -10.90 21.96
CA ASN A 249 -11.02 -12.16 22.16
C ASN A 249 -12.55 -11.93 22.30
N SER A 250 -12.97 -10.86 22.99
CA SER A 250 -14.37 -10.49 23.11
C SER A 250 -15.00 -10.20 21.74
N VAL A 251 -14.34 -9.38 20.92
CA VAL A 251 -14.79 -9.06 19.57
C VAL A 251 -14.90 -10.33 18.73
N LEU A 252 -13.88 -11.17 18.66
CA LEU A 252 -13.91 -12.39 17.85
C LEU A 252 -14.99 -13.36 18.30
N ARG A 253 -15.19 -13.52 19.62
CA ARG A 253 -16.28 -14.37 20.16
C ARG A 253 -17.66 -13.86 19.79
N GLN A 254 -17.88 -12.55 19.84
CA GLN A 254 -19.16 -11.92 19.46
C GLN A 254 -19.58 -12.29 18.03
N TYR A 255 -18.61 -12.37 17.12
CA TYR A 255 -18.84 -12.67 15.71
C TYR A 255 -18.57 -14.13 15.31
N GLY A 256 -18.23 -14.99 16.26
CA GLY A 256 -17.95 -16.40 16.01
C GLY A 256 -16.72 -16.65 15.14
N ILE A 257 -15.72 -15.77 15.22
CA ILE A 257 -14.44 -15.87 14.50
C ILE A 257 -13.43 -16.59 15.36
N GLN A 258 -12.69 -17.54 14.76
CA GLN A 258 -11.63 -18.26 15.46
C GLN A 258 -10.34 -17.44 15.48
N PRO A 259 -9.59 -17.38 16.60
CA PRO A 259 -8.32 -16.66 16.67
C PRO A 259 -7.32 -17.07 15.57
N GLY A 260 -7.29 -18.36 15.17
CA GLY A 260 -6.42 -18.86 14.11
C GLY A 260 -6.70 -18.30 12.71
N GLN A 261 -7.79 -17.57 12.51
CA GLN A 261 -8.09 -16.85 11.28
C GLN A 261 -7.44 -15.45 11.25
N ILE A 262 -6.91 -14.98 12.37
CA ILE A 262 -6.30 -13.65 12.52
C ILE A 262 -4.81 -13.80 12.78
N GLY A 263 -4.02 -13.12 11.93
CA GLY A 263 -2.58 -12.98 12.09
C GLY A 263 -2.21 -11.54 12.44
N PHE A 264 -1.20 -11.36 13.24
CA PHE A 264 -0.65 -10.06 13.58
C PHE A 264 0.74 -9.90 13.01
N LEU A 265 0.93 -8.89 12.17
CA LEU A 265 2.20 -8.43 11.64
C LEU A 265 2.85 -7.53 12.68
N LEU A 266 3.88 -8.06 13.33
CA LEU A 266 4.64 -7.34 14.35
C LEU A 266 5.58 -6.36 13.65
N ALA A 267 5.20 -5.08 13.68
CA ALA A 267 5.98 -3.97 13.12
C ALA A 267 7.08 -3.50 14.09
N ASP A 268 7.86 -2.54 13.63
CA ASP A 268 8.86 -1.81 14.42
C ASP A 268 8.24 -1.23 15.70
N GLY A 269 9.03 -1.03 16.73
CA GLY A 269 8.56 -0.45 17.99
C GLY A 269 8.67 -1.42 19.17
N LEU A 270 8.74 -2.72 18.94
CA LEU A 270 9.08 -3.69 19.99
C LEU A 270 10.45 -3.44 20.62
N GLN A 271 11.36 -2.76 19.92
CA GLN A 271 12.68 -2.43 20.42
C GLN A 271 12.67 -1.40 21.55
N GLN A 272 11.68 -0.51 21.58
CA GLN A 272 11.59 0.56 22.57
C GLN A 272 10.77 0.16 23.80
N GLN A 273 10.02 -0.93 23.73
CA GLN A 273 9.13 -1.37 24.80
C GLN A 273 9.56 -2.73 25.33
N THR A 274 10.45 -2.71 26.31
CA THR A 274 10.85 -3.90 27.10
C THR A 274 9.86 -4.20 28.24
N ALA A 275 8.63 -3.69 28.16
CA ALA A 275 7.66 -3.88 29.21
C ALA A 275 7.21 -5.35 29.31
N ALA A 276 7.14 -5.88 30.51
CA ALA A 276 6.67 -7.25 30.78
C ALA A 276 5.29 -7.53 30.15
N VAL A 277 4.42 -6.52 30.09
CA VAL A 277 3.09 -6.58 29.48
C VAL A 277 3.14 -6.95 28.01
N CYS A 278 4.11 -6.44 27.23
CA CYS A 278 4.25 -6.81 25.81
C CYS A 278 4.50 -8.32 25.64
N PHE A 279 5.41 -8.88 26.42
CA PHE A 279 5.69 -10.32 26.36
C PHE A 279 4.53 -11.16 26.88
N GLU A 280 3.82 -10.69 27.91
CA GLU A 280 2.61 -11.33 28.41
C GLU A 280 1.52 -11.36 27.33
N ASN A 281 1.26 -10.24 26.66
CA ASN A 281 0.28 -10.16 25.58
C ASN A 281 0.69 -11.03 24.39
N ILE A 282 1.95 -11.05 23.98
CA ILE A 282 2.45 -11.96 22.93
C ILE A 282 2.20 -13.43 23.32
N ALA A 283 2.51 -13.81 24.56
CA ALA A 283 2.28 -15.16 25.04
C ALA A 283 0.79 -15.53 25.06
N LYS A 284 -0.07 -14.60 25.49
CA LYS A 284 -1.53 -14.77 25.47
C LYS A 284 -2.07 -14.93 24.05
N LEU A 285 -1.66 -14.07 23.11
CA LEU A 285 -2.08 -14.18 21.71
C LEU A 285 -1.73 -15.56 21.13
N LYS A 286 -0.51 -16.04 21.38
CA LYS A 286 -0.07 -17.37 20.96
C LYS A 286 -0.86 -18.49 21.62
N TYR A 287 -1.03 -18.42 22.93
CA TYR A 287 -1.76 -19.45 23.70
C TYR A 287 -3.19 -19.64 23.18
N PHE A 288 -3.85 -18.55 22.76
CA PHE A 288 -5.21 -18.59 22.23
C PHE A 288 -5.29 -18.83 20.71
N GLY A 289 -4.15 -19.02 20.05
CA GLY A 289 -4.09 -19.49 18.68
C GLY A 289 -4.03 -18.40 17.60
N PHE A 290 -3.76 -17.14 17.95
CA PHE A 290 -3.45 -16.12 16.97
C PHE A 290 -2.13 -16.40 16.26
N ALA A 291 -2.03 -16.12 14.96
CA ALA A 291 -0.77 -16.16 14.25
C ALA A 291 0.04 -14.87 14.50
N LEU A 292 1.34 -15.00 14.72
CA LEU A 292 2.27 -13.90 14.87
C LEU A 292 3.31 -13.94 13.76
N LEU A 293 3.41 -12.87 13.00
CA LEU A 293 4.27 -12.75 11.83
C LEU A 293 5.26 -11.60 12.02
N ALA A 294 6.54 -11.83 11.74
CA ALA A 294 7.51 -10.74 11.67
C ALA A 294 7.27 -9.93 10.40
N ASP A 295 7.03 -8.62 10.52
CA ASP A 295 6.84 -7.75 9.36
C ASP A 295 8.17 -7.20 8.84
N GLN A 296 8.32 -7.15 7.53
CA GLN A 296 9.39 -6.48 6.79
C GLN A 296 10.82 -6.81 7.27
N LEU A 297 11.19 -8.09 7.24
CA LEU A 297 12.56 -8.51 7.52
C LEU A 297 13.58 -7.75 6.66
N GLY A 298 14.59 -7.18 7.32
CA GLY A 298 15.68 -6.45 6.66
C GLY A 298 15.40 -4.97 6.39
N GLU A 299 14.23 -4.45 6.71
CA GLU A 299 13.89 -3.02 6.56
C GLU A 299 14.02 -2.22 7.88
N GLY A 300 14.69 -2.75 8.88
CA GLY A 300 15.15 -1.99 10.06
C GLY A 300 14.33 -2.19 11.34
N GLY A 301 13.27 -2.98 11.33
CA GLY A 301 12.38 -3.06 12.47
C GLY A 301 12.69 -4.11 13.51
N LEU A 302 12.75 -5.35 13.12
CA LEU A 302 13.04 -6.45 14.03
C LEU A 302 14.49 -6.87 13.89
N THR A 303 15.26 -6.76 15.00
CA THR A 303 16.63 -7.31 15.02
C THR A 303 16.58 -8.84 15.04
N VAL A 304 17.63 -9.47 14.53
CA VAL A 304 17.80 -10.94 14.63
C VAL A 304 17.63 -11.42 16.07
N GLY A 305 18.09 -10.65 17.05
CA GLY A 305 17.94 -10.98 18.49
C GLY A 305 16.47 -11.00 18.94
N ASN A 306 15.61 -10.14 18.38
CA ASN A 306 14.18 -10.16 18.65
C ASN A 306 13.48 -11.33 17.96
N LEU A 307 13.85 -11.61 16.71
CA LEU A 307 13.30 -12.75 15.96
C LEU A 307 13.53 -14.08 16.67
N LEU A 308 14.73 -14.27 17.29
CA LEU A 308 15.07 -15.48 18.01
C LEU A 308 14.29 -15.69 19.32
N ARG A 309 13.67 -14.64 19.86
CA ARG A 309 12.97 -14.69 21.16
C ARG A 309 11.44 -14.73 21.02
N LEU A 310 10.91 -14.39 19.84
CA LEU A 310 9.48 -14.31 19.61
C LEU A 310 8.93 -15.63 19.07
N PRO A 311 7.77 -16.10 19.54
CA PRO A 311 7.13 -17.32 19.05
C PRO A 311 6.40 -17.06 17.71
N LEU A 312 7.18 -16.83 16.65
CA LEU A 312 6.66 -16.46 15.34
C LEU A 312 6.13 -17.68 14.57
N ASP A 313 5.07 -17.48 13.81
CA ASP A 313 4.51 -18.44 12.87
C ASP A 313 4.97 -18.18 11.42
N GLY A 314 5.56 -17.03 11.16
CA GLY A 314 6.05 -16.67 9.85
C GLY A 314 6.69 -15.30 9.81
N ALA A 315 7.10 -14.89 8.62
CA ALA A 315 7.74 -13.62 8.39
C ALA A 315 7.39 -13.08 6.99
N THR A 316 7.47 -11.76 6.84
CA THR A 316 7.38 -11.09 5.55
C THR A 316 8.72 -10.45 5.18
N VAL A 317 9.04 -10.42 3.90
CA VAL A 317 10.16 -9.66 3.34
C VAL A 317 9.71 -9.00 2.05
N SER A 318 10.01 -7.72 1.87
CA SER A 318 9.67 -7.05 0.62
C SER A 318 10.65 -7.42 -0.50
N ALA A 319 10.22 -7.35 -1.77
CA ALA A 319 11.11 -7.58 -2.91
C ALA A 319 12.35 -6.67 -2.91
N PRO A 320 12.24 -5.35 -2.62
CA PRO A 320 13.42 -4.49 -2.45
C PRO A 320 14.37 -4.96 -1.35
N ALA A 321 13.85 -5.31 -0.15
CA ALA A 321 14.67 -5.80 0.96
C ALA A 321 15.33 -7.14 0.61
N LEU A 322 14.61 -8.06 -0.01
CA LEU A 322 15.16 -9.34 -0.45
C LEU A 322 16.30 -9.15 -1.44
N ARG A 323 16.16 -8.22 -2.39
CA ARG A 323 17.22 -7.86 -3.34
C ARG A 323 18.46 -7.36 -2.62
N GLN A 324 18.29 -6.49 -1.63
CA GLN A 324 19.38 -5.96 -0.82
C GLN A 324 20.06 -7.05 0.02
N LEU A 325 19.28 -7.92 0.69
CA LEU A 325 19.80 -9.04 1.49
C LEU A 325 20.62 -10.01 0.62
N ARG A 326 20.14 -10.35 -0.57
CA ARG A 326 20.89 -11.17 -1.55
C ARG A 326 22.18 -10.51 -2.00
N ALA A 327 22.16 -9.20 -2.29
CA ALA A 327 23.38 -8.45 -2.64
C ALA A 327 24.43 -8.44 -1.53
N GLN A 328 23.99 -8.55 -0.28
CA GLN A 328 24.86 -8.68 0.91
C GLN A 328 25.30 -10.12 1.18
N GLY A 329 24.90 -11.08 0.35
CA GLY A 329 25.23 -12.50 0.50
C GLY A 329 24.47 -13.22 1.60
N VAL A 330 23.30 -12.69 2.02
CA VAL A 330 22.46 -13.34 3.01
C VAL A 330 21.76 -14.55 2.39
N ASP A 331 21.97 -15.71 2.98
CA ASP A 331 21.21 -16.93 2.69
C ASP A 331 19.87 -16.92 3.44
N MET A 332 18.79 -16.70 2.72
CA MET A 332 17.45 -16.57 3.30
C MET A 332 16.99 -17.87 4.01
N PRO A 333 17.13 -19.06 3.42
CA PRO A 333 16.84 -20.31 4.12
C PRO A 333 17.58 -20.45 5.45
N ALA A 334 18.88 -20.16 5.48
CA ALA A 334 19.69 -20.24 6.71
C ALA A 334 19.23 -19.21 7.75
N LEU A 335 18.92 -17.99 7.34
CA LEU A 335 18.38 -16.95 8.23
C LEU A 335 17.06 -17.39 8.88
N LEU A 336 16.13 -17.92 8.09
CA LEU A 336 14.84 -18.40 8.59
C LEU A 336 15.03 -19.58 9.56
N GLN A 337 15.89 -20.51 9.23
CA GLN A 337 16.19 -21.65 10.09
C GLN A 337 16.76 -21.21 11.45
N CYS A 338 17.60 -20.20 11.49
CA CYS A 338 18.08 -19.61 12.73
C CYS A 338 16.92 -19.04 13.58
N CYS A 339 15.85 -18.55 12.93
CA CYS A 339 14.66 -18.04 13.61
C CYS A 339 13.61 -19.13 13.93
N GLY A 340 13.92 -20.41 13.65
CA GLY A 340 12.98 -21.51 13.81
C GLY A 340 11.86 -21.52 12.76
N LEU A 341 12.04 -20.82 11.64
CA LEU A 341 11.10 -20.73 10.54
C LEU A 341 11.59 -21.51 9.32
N SER A 342 10.66 -21.85 8.44
CA SER A 342 10.91 -22.47 7.15
C SER A 342 10.46 -21.57 6.00
N LEU A 343 10.84 -21.91 4.76
CA LEU A 343 10.42 -21.18 3.58
C LEU A 343 8.89 -21.14 3.42
N SER A 344 8.17 -22.16 3.84
CA SER A 344 6.71 -22.18 3.79
C SER A 344 6.03 -21.16 4.71
N GLN A 345 6.77 -20.61 5.67
CA GLN A 345 6.34 -19.57 6.60
C GLN A 345 6.83 -18.16 6.19
N LEU A 346 7.50 -18.06 5.03
CA LEU A 346 7.95 -16.80 4.46
C LEU A 346 6.95 -16.28 3.43
N SER A 347 6.61 -15.01 3.50
CA SER A 347 5.86 -14.29 2.48
C SER A 347 6.73 -13.21 1.83
N ILE A 348 6.89 -13.29 0.51
CA ILE A 348 7.54 -12.23 -0.27
C ILE A 348 6.48 -11.22 -0.68
N THR A 349 6.67 -9.98 -0.27
CA THR A 349 5.71 -8.90 -0.49
C THR A 349 6.25 -7.86 -1.48
N ARG A 350 5.37 -7.02 -2.03
CA ARG A 350 5.76 -5.97 -2.99
C ARG A 350 6.45 -6.50 -4.24
N LEU A 351 5.96 -7.62 -4.76
CA LEU A 351 6.30 -8.09 -6.10
C LEU A 351 5.51 -7.26 -7.11
N ASP A 352 5.95 -6.03 -7.32
CA ASP A 352 5.20 -5.02 -8.06
C ASP A 352 5.70 -4.85 -9.50
N MET A 353 6.86 -5.44 -9.83
CA MET A 353 7.47 -5.43 -11.17
C MET A 353 7.73 -6.85 -11.65
N GLU A 354 7.66 -7.08 -12.96
CA GLU A 354 7.95 -8.39 -13.56
C GLU A 354 9.35 -8.90 -13.18
N ALA A 355 10.34 -8.00 -13.14
CA ALA A 355 11.70 -8.34 -12.69
C ALA A 355 11.78 -8.84 -11.24
N ASP A 356 10.78 -8.56 -10.40
CA ASP A 356 10.75 -9.04 -9.02
C ASP A 356 10.47 -10.54 -8.95
N LEU A 357 9.83 -11.12 -9.96
CA LEU A 357 9.55 -12.55 -10.01
C LEU A 357 10.83 -13.41 -10.08
N GLU A 358 11.92 -12.86 -10.62
CA GLU A 358 13.23 -13.51 -10.62
C GLU A 358 13.78 -13.73 -9.20
N LEU A 359 13.35 -12.89 -8.24
CA LEU A 359 13.73 -13.03 -6.84
C LEU A 359 13.15 -14.28 -6.17
N LEU A 360 12.17 -14.92 -6.77
CA LEU A 360 11.56 -16.14 -6.25
C LEU A 360 12.41 -17.40 -6.50
N ALA A 361 13.47 -17.31 -7.30
CA ALA A 361 14.36 -18.44 -7.55
C ALA A 361 15.03 -18.92 -6.25
N GLY A 362 14.93 -20.23 -5.97
CA GLY A 362 15.48 -20.84 -4.76
C GLY A 362 14.63 -20.65 -3.49
N LEU A 363 13.42 -20.12 -3.60
CA LEU A 363 12.50 -19.90 -2.47
C LEU A 363 11.23 -20.76 -2.63
N GLU A 364 11.43 -22.08 -2.82
CA GLU A 364 10.31 -23.01 -2.95
C GLU A 364 9.47 -23.09 -1.69
N GLY A 365 8.14 -23.02 -1.87
CA GLY A 365 7.16 -23.11 -0.77
C GLY A 365 6.81 -21.78 -0.13
N CYS A 366 7.50 -20.67 -0.43
CA CYS A 366 7.12 -19.35 0.08
C CYS A 366 5.74 -18.92 -0.45
N SER A 367 5.15 -17.94 0.23
CA SER A 367 3.97 -17.22 -0.24
C SER A 367 4.38 -15.92 -0.93
N VAL A 368 3.51 -15.37 -1.76
CA VAL A 368 3.78 -14.19 -2.58
C VAL A 368 2.62 -13.20 -2.55
N SER A 369 2.93 -11.91 -2.56
CA SER A 369 1.96 -10.84 -2.74
C SER A 369 2.58 -9.62 -3.40
N GLY A 370 1.79 -8.87 -4.14
CA GLY A 370 2.24 -7.69 -4.90
C GLY A 370 1.36 -7.47 -6.12
N GLU A 371 1.60 -6.41 -6.86
CA GLU A 371 0.77 -6.04 -8.01
C GLU A 371 0.90 -6.99 -9.19
N GLN A 372 2.06 -7.63 -9.34
CA GLN A 372 2.27 -8.70 -10.33
C GLN A 372 1.56 -10.00 -9.93
N ILE A 373 1.11 -10.13 -8.69
CA ILE A 373 0.49 -11.33 -8.16
C ILE A 373 -1.02 -11.20 -8.17
N ALA A 374 -1.55 -10.16 -7.54
CA ALA A 374 -2.97 -9.87 -7.49
C ALA A 374 -3.22 -8.41 -7.07
N LEU A 375 -4.29 -7.83 -7.60
CA LEU A 375 -4.70 -6.49 -7.25
C LEU A 375 -5.18 -6.40 -5.80
N GLN A 376 -5.06 -5.21 -5.23
CA GLN A 376 -5.61 -4.88 -3.94
C GLN A 376 -7.15 -4.83 -4.01
N LEU A 377 -7.80 -5.39 -3.01
CA LEU A 377 -9.26 -5.57 -2.96
C LEU A 377 -9.86 -4.74 -1.82
N GLY A 378 -10.92 -4.02 -2.11
CA GLY A 378 -11.76 -3.44 -1.08
C GLY A 378 -12.62 -4.48 -0.37
N SER A 379 -13.13 -4.14 0.82
CA SER A 379 -14.01 -5.03 1.60
C SER A 379 -15.25 -5.49 0.82
N GLY A 380 -15.77 -4.69 -0.11
CA GLY A 380 -16.91 -5.06 -0.95
C GLY A 380 -16.59 -6.13 -2.01
N GLU A 381 -15.34 -6.24 -2.44
CA GLU A 381 -14.89 -7.18 -3.47
C GLU A 381 -14.42 -8.51 -2.87
N LEU A 382 -14.08 -8.51 -1.58
CA LEU A 382 -13.51 -9.66 -0.88
C LEU A 382 -14.39 -10.90 -0.97
N SER A 383 -15.69 -10.77 -0.80
CA SER A 383 -16.63 -11.88 -0.87
C SER A 383 -16.61 -12.59 -2.24
N SER A 384 -16.68 -11.80 -3.31
CA SER A 384 -16.65 -12.33 -4.69
C SER A 384 -15.30 -12.99 -5.00
N TYR A 385 -14.21 -12.39 -4.55
CA TYR A 385 -12.87 -12.95 -4.74
C TYR A 385 -12.70 -14.30 -4.02
N LEU A 386 -13.12 -14.41 -2.76
CA LEU A 386 -13.04 -15.65 -2.00
C LEU A 386 -13.93 -16.75 -2.58
N GLN A 387 -15.10 -16.39 -3.15
CA GLN A 387 -15.95 -17.34 -3.87
C GLN A 387 -15.26 -17.94 -5.11
N GLN A 388 -14.61 -17.10 -5.91
CA GLN A 388 -13.86 -17.55 -7.09
C GLN A 388 -12.71 -18.48 -6.71
N GLN A 389 -11.99 -18.17 -5.64
CA GLN A 389 -10.90 -19.01 -5.13
C GLN A 389 -11.38 -20.41 -4.66
N THR A 390 -12.55 -20.48 -4.04
CA THR A 390 -13.14 -21.75 -3.58
C THR A 390 -13.71 -22.58 -4.74
N ALA A 391 -14.15 -21.94 -5.81
CA ALA A 391 -14.66 -22.64 -7.02
C ALA A 391 -13.55 -23.14 -7.94
N GLY A 392 -12.27 -22.82 -7.68
CA GLY A 392 -11.13 -23.20 -8.52
C GLY A 392 -11.03 -22.39 -9.82
N GLU A 393 -11.77 -21.31 -9.95
CA GLU A 393 -11.73 -20.39 -11.08
C GLU A 393 -10.73 -19.26 -10.81
N LEU A 394 -9.44 -19.56 -11.00
CA LEU A 394 -8.42 -18.53 -11.09
C LEU A 394 -8.53 -17.85 -12.47
N THR A 395 -9.21 -16.72 -12.53
CA THR A 395 -9.09 -15.82 -13.67
C THR A 395 -7.79 -15.02 -13.51
N HIS A 396 -6.83 -15.34 -14.39
CA HIS A 396 -5.59 -14.59 -14.60
C HIS A 396 -5.86 -13.22 -15.23
#